data_4389eb14d0a3ca143162ac13e9d7a710
#
_entry.id   4389eb14d0a3ca143162ac13e9d7a710
#
_cell.length_a   1.000
_cell.length_b   1.000
_cell.length_c   1.000
_cell.angle_alpha   90.00
_cell.angle_beta   90.00
_cell.angle_gamma   90.00
#
_symmetry.space_group_name_H-M   'P 1'
#
loop_
_entity.id
_entity.type
_entity.pdbx_description
1 polymer ?
#
loop_
_entity_poly.entity_id
_entity_poly.type
_entity_poly.pdbx_seq_one_letter_code
_entity_poly.pdbx_strand_id
1 'polypeptide(L)'
;GSFKARGMSAAVTRAKSLGVETVALPSAGNAAGAATYYSARAGMKCVIFMPEDTPPANIIESVVGNANVNLVNGLISDCGKLVKQGKDRFSWFDLSTLKEPFRIEGKKTMGYELAFDFADHAGTTELQLPDVILYPTGGGTGLIGMWKAFDEMEKLGWIGSERPRMVVVQAEGCSPIVKAFEAGDEHAPLFENAATCAAGLRVPIAVGDFLM
;
A
#
# COMPACT_ATOMS: atom_id res chain seq x y z
N GLY A 1 3.55 3.98 13.75
CA GLY A 1 2.56 3.52 12.79
C GLY A 1 2.52 4.37 11.54
N SER A 2 2.04 3.79 10.47
CA SER A 2 1.81 4.48 9.20
C SER A 2 0.49 4.01 8.60
N PHE A 3 -0.01 4.68 7.55
CA PHE A 3 -1.23 4.25 6.87
C PHE A 3 -1.13 2.83 6.24
N LYS A 4 0.08 2.29 6.12
CA LYS A 4 0.28 0.88 5.69
C LYS A 4 -0.36 -0.12 6.65
N ALA A 5 -0.49 0.25 7.93
CA ALA A 5 -1.17 -0.55 8.95
C ALA A 5 -2.61 -0.90 8.57
N ARG A 6 -3.35 0.04 7.96
CA ARG A 6 -4.75 -0.17 7.53
C ARG A 6 -4.89 -1.38 6.60
N GLY A 7 -4.10 -1.40 5.54
CA GLY A 7 -4.11 -2.51 4.59
C GLY A 7 -3.54 -3.79 5.17
N MET A 8 -2.44 -3.70 5.93
CA MET A 8 -1.79 -4.91 6.48
C MET A 8 -2.64 -5.58 7.56
N SER A 9 -3.36 -4.83 8.39
CA SER A 9 -4.28 -5.42 9.37
C SER A 9 -5.37 -6.27 8.69
N ALA A 10 -5.99 -5.75 7.64
CA ALA A 10 -7.00 -6.48 6.89
C ALA A 10 -6.42 -7.72 6.19
N ALA A 11 -5.28 -7.55 5.50
CA ALA A 11 -4.65 -8.64 4.75
C ALA A 11 -4.18 -9.78 5.67
N VAL A 12 -3.52 -9.48 6.79
CA VAL A 12 -3.08 -10.48 7.76
C VAL A 12 -4.27 -11.15 8.44
N THR A 13 -5.31 -10.40 8.82
CA THR A 13 -6.53 -10.97 9.39
C THR A 13 -7.17 -11.95 8.42
N ARG A 14 -7.27 -11.57 7.15
CA ARG A 14 -7.84 -12.45 6.13
C ARG A 14 -6.96 -13.67 5.85
N ALA A 15 -5.65 -13.49 5.74
CA ALA A 15 -4.71 -14.60 5.60
C ALA A 15 -4.87 -15.61 6.76
N LYS A 16 -4.95 -15.12 8.00
CA LYS A 16 -5.21 -15.95 9.17
C LYS A 16 -6.52 -16.74 9.07
N SER A 17 -7.60 -16.08 8.65
CA SER A 17 -8.92 -16.75 8.49
C SER A 17 -8.93 -17.81 7.38
N LEU A 18 -7.99 -17.74 6.45
CA LEU A 18 -7.78 -18.73 5.39
C LEU A 18 -6.83 -19.88 5.81
N GLY A 19 -6.39 -19.90 7.06
CA GLY A 19 -5.46 -20.91 7.56
C GLY A 19 -4.01 -20.72 7.16
N VAL A 20 -3.63 -19.53 6.67
CA VAL A 20 -2.25 -19.21 6.31
C VAL A 20 -1.38 -19.14 7.57
N GLU A 21 -0.24 -19.81 7.56
CA GLU A 21 0.72 -19.80 8.66
C GLU A 21 1.87 -18.81 8.43
N THR A 22 2.23 -18.56 7.17
CA THR A 22 3.39 -17.74 6.80
C THR A 22 3.03 -16.74 5.72
N VAL A 23 3.29 -15.48 6.01
CA VAL A 23 3.19 -14.38 5.04
C VAL A 23 4.58 -13.93 4.60
N ALA A 24 4.70 -13.43 3.38
CA ALA A 24 5.95 -12.91 2.87
C ALA A 24 5.74 -11.65 2.03
N LEU A 25 6.72 -10.74 2.04
CA LEU A 25 6.70 -9.56 1.17
C LEU A 25 8.10 -8.97 0.96
N PRO A 26 8.34 -8.32 -0.20
CA PRO A 26 9.48 -7.43 -0.41
C PRO A 26 9.13 -6.04 0.11
N SER A 27 9.90 -5.47 1.00
CA SER A 27 9.65 -4.10 1.45
C SER A 27 10.81 -3.51 2.22
N ALA A 28 11.29 -2.35 1.80
CA ALA A 28 12.31 -1.54 2.47
C ALA A 28 11.73 -0.45 3.40
N GLY A 29 10.46 -0.57 3.81
CA GLY A 29 9.81 0.53 4.55
C GLY A 29 8.61 0.09 5.39
N ASN A 30 7.71 1.03 5.66
CA ASN A 30 6.57 0.88 6.57
C ASN A 30 5.64 -0.32 6.30
N ALA A 31 5.66 -0.88 5.09
CA ALA A 31 4.88 -2.09 4.80
C ALA A 31 5.47 -3.32 5.51
N ALA A 32 6.81 -3.40 5.61
CA ALA A 32 7.50 -4.44 6.37
C ALA A 32 7.16 -4.37 7.86
N GLY A 33 7.33 -3.21 8.49
CA GLY A 33 6.99 -3.00 9.90
C GLY A 33 5.53 -3.33 10.21
N ALA A 34 4.59 -2.88 9.36
CA ALA A 34 3.17 -3.18 9.53
C ALA A 34 2.87 -4.69 9.39
N ALA A 35 3.44 -5.37 8.38
CA ALA A 35 3.27 -6.80 8.21
C ALA A 35 3.82 -7.59 9.39
N THR A 36 5.01 -7.23 9.85
CA THR A 36 5.65 -7.82 11.03
C THR A 36 4.77 -7.71 12.27
N TYR A 37 4.30 -6.49 12.57
CA TYR A 37 3.49 -6.23 13.76
C TYR A 37 2.19 -7.05 13.75
N TYR A 38 1.44 -7.02 12.66
CA TYR A 38 0.16 -7.73 12.59
C TYR A 38 0.34 -9.25 12.51
N SER A 39 1.38 -9.74 11.85
CA SER A 39 1.69 -11.17 11.83
C SER A 39 2.07 -11.69 13.21
N ALA A 40 2.90 -10.97 13.96
CA ALA A 40 3.22 -11.32 15.35
C ALA A 40 1.97 -11.40 16.23
N ARG A 41 1.08 -10.41 16.14
CA ARG A 41 -0.21 -10.42 16.86
C ARG A 41 -1.12 -11.56 16.45
N ALA A 42 -1.08 -11.97 15.19
CA ALA A 42 -1.87 -13.09 14.67
C ALA A 42 -1.24 -14.46 14.96
N GLY A 43 -0.04 -14.52 15.54
CA GLY A 43 0.71 -15.76 15.73
C GLY A 43 1.15 -16.40 14.42
N MET A 44 1.41 -15.58 13.38
CA MET A 44 1.85 -16.01 12.05
C MET A 44 3.33 -15.71 11.85
N LYS A 45 3.99 -16.52 11.03
CA LYS A 45 5.36 -16.23 10.58
C LYS A 45 5.34 -15.12 9.53
N CYS A 46 6.32 -14.21 9.61
CA CYS A 46 6.50 -13.14 8.64
C CYS A 46 7.91 -13.21 8.06
N VAL A 47 8.01 -13.32 6.73
CA VAL A 47 9.27 -13.36 6.00
C VAL A 47 9.38 -12.08 5.17
N ILE A 48 10.46 -11.33 5.36
CA ILE A 48 10.67 -10.06 4.69
C ILE A 48 12.00 -10.12 3.92
N PHE A 49 11.95 -9.67 2.68
CA PHE A 49 13.13 -9.44 1.86
C PHE A 49 13.31 -7.94 1.67
N MET A 50 14.50 -7.43 1.99
CA MET A 50 14.88 -6.02 1.90
C MET A 50 16.17 -5.88 1.12
N PRO A 51 16.34 -4.86 0.26
CA PRO A 51 17.65 -4.47 -0.22
C PRO A 51 18.61 -4.15 0.93
N GLU A 52 19.89 -4.41 0.76
CA GLU A 52 20.93 -4.16 1.79
C GLU A 52 21.05 -2.67 2.17
N ASP A 53 20.70 -1.76 1.24
CA ASP A 53 20.67 -0.30 1.45
C ASP A 53 19.42 0.20 2.18
N THR A 54 18.57 -0.70 2.67
CA THR A 54 17.36 -0.36 3.44
C THR A 54 17.75 0.43 4.70
N PRO A 55 17.03 1.53 5.02
CA PRO A 55 17.30 2.32 6.23
C PRO A 55 17.30 1.44 7.49
N PRO A 56 18.32 1.56 8.36
CA PRO A 56 18.46 0.70 9.56
C PRO A 56 17.22 0.68 10.46
N ALA A 57 16.52 1.79 10.59
CA ALA A 57 15.29 1.87 11.38
C ALA A 57 14.21 0.88 10.90
N ASN A 58 14.05 0.69 9.58
CA ASN A 58 13.07 -0.24 9.03
C ASN A 58 13.49 -1.71 9.21
N ILE A 59 14.80 -1.98 9.17
CA ILE A 59 15.36 -3.30 9.47
C ILE A 59 15.10 -3.63 10.93
N ILE A 60 15.48 -2.73 11.84
CA ILE A 60 15.32 -2.91 13.29
C ILE A 60 13.85 -3.10 13.66
N GLU A 61 12.93 -2.26 13.13
CA GLU A 61 11.48 -2.40 13.38
C GLU A 61 10.99 -3.81 13.05
N SER A 62 11.44 -4.36 11.91
CA SER A 62 11.03 -5.68 11.46
C SER A 62 11.65 -6.81 12.28
N VAL A 63 12.93 -6.69 12.66
CA VAL A 63 13.62 -7.69 13.49
C VAL A 63 13.05 -7.73 14.91
N VAL A 64 12.85 -6.57 15.54
CA VAL A 64 12.26 -6.47 16.89
C VAL A 64 10.83 -7.02 16.92
N GLY A 65 10.08 -6.86 15.83
CA GLY A 65 8.76 -7.46 15.66
C GLY A 65 8.75 -8.96 15.34
N ASN A 66 9.92 -9.62 15.40
CA ASN A 66 10.09 -11.07 15.19
C ASN A 66 9.84 -11.55 13.75
N ALA A 67 10.04 -10.70 12.74
CA ALA A 67 10.06 -11.14 11.35
C ALA A 67 11.39 -11.82 11.00
N ASN A 68 11.33 -12.79 10.09
CA ASN A 68 12.53 -13.32 9.42
C ASN A 68 12.94 -12.33 8.32
N VAL A 69 13.92 -11.49 8.61
CA VAL A 69 14.41 -10.45 7.70
C VAL A 69 15.60 -10.97 6.92
N ASN A 70 15.53 -10.89 5.60
CA ASN A 70 16.57 -11.29 4.68
C ASN A 70 17.04 -10.08 3.88
N LEU A 71 18.28 -9.68 4.07
CA LEU A 71 18.91 -8.62 3.29
C LEU A 71 19.42 -9.18 1.97
N VAL A 72 19.16 -8.46 0.89
CA VAL A 72 19.45 -8.89 -0.49
C VAL A 72 20.37 -7.86 -1.14
N ASN A 73 21.51 -8.33 -1.64
CA ASN A 73 22.37 -7.50 -2.49
C ASN A 73 21.71 -7.38 -3.87
N GLY A 74 20.83 -6.40 -4.01
CA GLY A 74 20.00 -6.19 -5.20
C GLY A 74 18.93 -5.15 -4.97
N LEU A 75 18.02 -5.03 -5.92
CA LEU A 75 16.91 -4.09 -5.89
C LEU A 75 15.65 -4.71 -5.24
N ILE A 76 14.67 -3.88 -4.95
CA ILE A 76 13.36 -4.34 -4.44
C ILE A 76 12.67 -5.33 -5.41
N SER A 77 12.94 -5.22 -6.70
CA SER A 77 12.47 -6.17 -7.71
C SER A 77 13.07 -7.56 -7.52
N ASP A 78 14.33 -7.67 -7.09
CA ASP A 78 14.98 -8.95 -6.82
C ASP A 78 14.44 -9.58 -5.54
N CYS A 79 14.17 -8.77 -4.53
CA CYS A 79 13.41 -9.19 -3.36
C CYS A 79 12.03 -9.77 -3.75
N GLY A 80 11.34 -9.14 -4.69
CA GLY A 80 10.05 -9.61 -5.21
C GLY A 80 10.14 -10.98 -5.89
N LYS A 81 11.22 -11.24 -6.64
CA LYS A 81 11.47 -12.55 -7.25
C LYS A 81 11.65 -13.65 -6.19
N LEU A 82 12.36 -13.34 -5.09
CA LEU A 82 12.55 -14.29 -4.00
C LEU A 82 11.24 -14.60 -3.28
N VAL A 83 10.38 -13.61 -3.04
CA VAL A 83 9.03 -13.84 -2.48
C VAL A 83 8.21 -14.75 -3.40
N LYS A 84 8.24 -14.50 -4.71
CA LYS A 84 7.54 -15.36 -5.69
C LYS A 84 8.06 -16.80 -5.65
N GLN A 85 9.36 -17.03 -5.62
CA GLN A 85 9.96 -18.36 -5.50
C GLN A 85 9.54 -19.05 -4.18
N GLY A 86 9.53 -18.30 -3.08
CA GLY A 86 9.09 -18.80 -1.78
C GLY A 86 7.60 -19.17 -1.76
N LYS A 87 6.76 -18.39 -2.43
CA LYS A 87 5.33 -18.73 -2.61
C LYS A 87 5.18 -20.10 -3.29
N ASP A 88 5.92 -20.31 -4.38
CA ASP A 88 5.81 -21.54 -5.16
C ASP A 88 6.40 -22.77 -4.41
N ARG A 89 7.43 -22.56 -3.60
CA ARG A 89 8.16 -23.63 -2.91
C ARG A 89 7.66 -23.95 -1.50
N PHE A 90 7.22 -22.92 -0.76
CA PHE A 90 6.91 -23.00 0.67
C PHE A 90 5.46 -22.63 1.00
N SER A 91 4.62 -22.40 0.00
CA SER A 91 3.22 -21.96 0.16
C SER A 91 3.06 -20.66 0.97
N TRP A 92 4.01 -19.72 0.84
CA TRP A 92 3.89 -18.43 1.48
C TRP A 92 2.74 -17.62 0.88
N PHE A 93 2.01 -16.91 1.74
CA PHE A 93 1.03 -15.94 1.29
C PHE A 93 1.72 -14.62 0.93
N ASP A 94 1.69 -14.26 -0.34
CA ASP A 94 2.38 -13.08 -0.87
C ASP A 94 1.60 -11.80 -0.57
N LEU A 95 2.13 -10.99 0.35
CA LEU A 95 1.61 -9.66 0.71
C LEU A 95 2.24 -8.53 -0.14
N SER A 96 2.85 -8.81 -1.28
CA SER A 96 3.35 -7.77 -2.18
C SER A 96 2.21 -6.88 -2.68
N THR A 97 2.57 -5.71 -3.17
CA THR A 97 1.59 -4.74 -3.67
C THR A 97 0.74 -5.35 -4.79
N LEU A 98 -0.59 -5.31 -4.62
CA LEU A 98 -1.60 -5.81 -5.57
C LEU A 98 -1.50 -7.31 -5.91
N LYS A 99 -0.85 -8.12 -5.07
CA LYS A 99 -0.85 -9.59 -5.21
C LYS A 99 -2.01 -10.25 -4.45
N GLU A 100 -2.70 -9.49 -3.64
CA GLU A 100 -3.92 -9.84 -2.91
C GLU A 100 -4.83 -8.60 -2.79
N PRO A 101 -6.15 -8.74 -2.66
CA PRO A 101 -7.07 -7.61 -2.64
C PRO A 101 -7.21 -6.95 -1.25
N PHE A 102 -6.85 -7.64 -0.18
CA PHE A 102 -7.23 -7.26 1.18
C PHE A 102 -6.50 -6.02 1.69
N ARG A 103 -5.31 -5.72 1.15
CA ARG A 103 -4.61 -4.47 1.45
C ARG A 103 -5.37 -3.25 0.95
N ILE A 104 -6.05 -3.35 -0.18
CA ILE A 104 -6.94 -2.29 -0.69
C ILE A 104 -8.18 -2.21 0.20
N GLU A 105 -8.78 -3.36 0.54
CA GLU A 105 -9.94 -3.42 1.44
C GLU A 105 -9.69 -2.69 2.77
N GLY A 106 -8.54 -2.94 3.40
CA GLY A 106 -8.18 -2.23 4.63
C GLY A 106 -7.93 -0.73 4.42
N LYS A 107 -7.50 -0.31 3.24
CA LYS A 107 -7.27 1.09 2.91
C LYS A 107 -8.52 1.88 2.59
N LYS A 108 -9.63 1.22 2.28
CA LYS A 108 -10.95 1.88 2.16
C LYS A 108 -11.31 2.68 3.39
N THR A 109 -10.83 2.27 4.57
CA THR A 109 -11.09 2.99 5.81
C THR A 109 -10.72 4.47 5.76
N MET A 110 -9.70 4.85 4.95
CA MET A 110 -9.36 6.27 4.75
C MET A 110 -10.47 7.05 4.06
N GLY A 111 -11.14 6.44 3.07
CA GLY A 111 -12.24 7.09 2.37
C GLY A 111 -13.48 7.25 3.26
N TYR A 112 -13.79 6.24 4.05
CA TYR A 112 -14.88 6.31 5.02
C TYR A 112 -14.61 7.37 6.09
N GLU A 113 -13.44 7.32 6.73
CA GLU A 113 -13.06 8.31 7.74
C GLU A 113 -13.11 9.73 7.18
N LEU A 114 -12.60 9.94 5.96
CA LEU A 114 -12.63 11.25 5.32
C LEU A 114 -14.05 11.79 5.18
N ALA A 115 -15.00 10.96 4.76
CA ALA A 115 -16.40 11.38 4.60
C ALA A 115 -17.06 11.71 5.94
N PHE A 116 -16.79 10.92 6.99
CA PHE A 116 -17.30 11.18 8.33
C PHE A 116 -16.66 12.42 8.95
N ASP A 117 -15.35 12.55 8.88
CA ASP A 117 -14.62 13.69 9.43
C ASP A 117 -15.02 15.00 8.74
N PHE A 118 -15.29 14.95 7.43
CA PHE A 118 -15.75 16.11 6.67
C PHE A 118 -17.15 16.57 7.10
N ALA A 119 -18.06 15.61 7.30
CA ALA A 119 -19.41 15.90 7.82
C ALA A 119 -19.37 16.47 9.24
N ASP A 120 -18.57 15.87 10.13
CA ASP A 120 -18.39 16.34 11.51
C ASP A 120 -17.81 17.76 11.54
N HIS A 121 -16.79 18.04 10.74
CA HIS A 121 -16.22 19.38 10.62
C HIS A 121 -17.22 20.42 10.09
N ALA A 122 -18.10 20.04 9.18
CA ALA A 122 -19.17 20.87 8.65
C ALA A 122 -20.37 21.02 9.60
N GLY A 123 -20.40 20.28 10.71
CA GLY A 123 -21.52 20.26 11.66
C GLY A 123 -22.80 19.66 11.09
N THR A 124 -22.70 18.69 10.19
CA THR A 124 -23.83 18.01 9.56
C THR A 124 -23.77 16.50 9.79
N THR A 125 -24.91 15.83 9.65
CA THR A 125 -25.01 14.35 9.65
C THR A 125 -24.97 13.77 8.24
N GLU A 126 -25.04 14.60 7.21
CA GLU A 126 -24.95 14.18 5.82
C GLU A 126 -23.47 14.00 5.44
N LEU A 127 -23.11 12.80 5.01
CA LEU A 127 -21.75 12.50 4.58
C LEU A 127 -21.40 13.30 3.32
N GLN A 128 -20.26 13.92 3.34
CA GLN A 128 -19.75 14.75 2.25
C GLN A 128 -18.33 14.37 1.90
N LEU A 129 -17.95 14.62 0.66
CA LEU A 129 -16.58 14.48 0.18
C LEU A 129 -16.02 15.86 -0.18
N PRO A 130 -14.71 16.08 -0.05
CA PRO A 130 -14.08 17.31 -0.53
C PRO A 130 -14.11 17.37 -2.06
N ASP A 131 -14.00 18.57 -2.63
CA ASP A 131 -13.94 18.76 -4.08
C ASP A 131 -12.65 18.17 -4.68
N VAL A 132 -11.55 18.20 -3.92
CA VAL A 132 -10.23 17.79 -4.38
C VAL A 132 -9.47 17.05 -3.27
N ILE A 133 -8.83 15.96 -3.63
CA ILE A 133 -7.92 15.22 -2.74
C ILE A 133 -6.51 15.21 -3.36
N LEU A 134 -5.55 15.86 -2.72
CA LEU A 134 -4.13 15.79 -3.05
C LEU A 134 -3.53 14.58 -2.33
N TYR A 135 -3.17 13.53 -3.08
CA TYR A 135 -2.72 12.29 -2.47
C TYR A 135 -1.25 11.97 -2.79
N PRO A 136 -0.35 11.97 -1.78
CA PRO A 136 1.04 11.53 -1.94
C PRO A 136 1.09 10.06 -2.35
N THR A 137 1.60 9.79 -3.56
CA THR A 137 1.41 8.51 -4.23
C THR A 137 2.74 7.79 -4.47
N GLY A 138 2.90 6.59 -3.90
CA GLY A 138 3.87 5.61 -4.35
C GLY A 138 3.22 4.66 -5.36
N GLY A 139 2.81 3.46 -4.92
CA GLY A 139 2.12 2.47 -5.77
C GLY A 139 0.59 2.66 -5.89
N GLY A 140 0.01 3.81 -5.48
CA GLY A 140 -1.39 4.16 -5.71
C GLY A 140 -2.46 3.45 -4.87
N THR A 141 -2.10 2.42 -4.13
CA THR A 141 -3.09 1.55 -3.45
C THR A 141 -3.99 2.27 -2.41
N GLY A 142 -3.55 3.40 -1.86
CA GLY A 142 -4.38 4.20 -0.97
C GLY A 142 -5.43 5.01 -1.72
N LEU A 143 -5.03 5.62 -2.85
CA LEU A 143 -5.93 6.32 -3.76
C LEU A 143 -7.02 5.37 -4.27
N ILE A 144 -6.62 4.19 -4.78
CA ILE A 144 -7.53 3.14 -5.24
C ILE A 144 -8.48 2.70 -4.10
N GLY A 145 -7.96 2.56 -2.87
CA GLY A 145 -8.77 2.19 -1.71
C GLY A 145 -9.82 3.25 -1.36
N MET A 146 -9.47 4.54 -1.39
CA MET A 146 -10.43 5.62 -1.14
C MET A 146 -11.50 5.68 -2.23
N TRP A 147 -11.10 5.59 -3.49
CA TRP A 147 -12.05 5.57 -4.62
C TRP A 147 -13.06 4.43 -4.48
N LYS A 148 -12.57 3.23 -4.15
CA LYS A 148 -13.44 2.08 -3.88
C LYS A 148 -14.41 2.34 -2.71
N ALA A 149 -13.97 3.01 -1.66
CA ALA A 149 -14.85 3.39 -0.55
C ALA A 149 -15.96 4.34 -1.01
N PHE A 150 -15.64 5.30 -1.86
CA PHE A 150 -16.64 6.23 -2.40
C PHE A 150 -17.69 5.51 -3.25
N ASP A 151 -17.28 4.57 -4.10
CA ASP A 151 -18.21 3.74 -4.87
C ASP A 151 -19.12 2.87 -3.98
N GLU A 152 -18.59 2.36 -2.89
CA GLU A 152 -19.38 1.58 -1.92
C GLU A 152 -20.36 2.47 -1.16
N MET A 153 -19.95 3.65 -0.70
CA MET A 153 -20.83 4.62 -0.01
C MET A 153 -21.97 5.10 -0.93
N GLU A 154 -21.69 5.33 -2.22
CA GLU A 154 -22.77 5.68 -3.18
C GLU A 154 -23.77 4.52 -3.33
N LYS A 155 -23.28 3.28 -3.51
CA LYS A 155 -24.15 2.09 -3.61
C LYS A 155 -25.00 1.85 -2.35
N LEU A 156 -24.50 2.26 -1.19
CA LEU A 156 -25.23 2.23 0.08
C LEU A 156 -26.18 3.41 0.26
N GLY A 157 -26.16 4.38 -0.64
CA GLY A 157 -26.96 5.61 -0.54
C GLY A 157 -26.47 6.57 0.54
N TRP A 158 -25.22 6.46 0.97
CA TRP A 158 -24.63 7.32 1.99
C TRP A 158 -24.13 8.65 1.43
N ILE A 159 -23.72 8.66 0.15
CA ILE A 159 -23.31 9.84 -0.60
C ILE A 159 -23.94 9.82 -1.98
N GLY A 160 -23.92 10.97 -2.69
CA GLY A 160 -24.33 11.08 -4.08
C GLY A 160 -23.29 10.51 -5.06
N SER A 161 -23.51 10.78 -6.34
CA SER A 161 -22.62 10.34 -7.44
C SER A 161 -21.40 11.24 -7.63
N GLU A 162 -21.37 12.40 -6.98
CA GLU A 162 -20.24 13.34 -7.07
C GLU A 162 -18.98 12.74 -6.49
N ARG A 163 -17.84 12.97 -7.16
CA ARG A 163 -16.53 12.44 -6.76
C ARG A 163 -15.51 13.55 -6.61
N PRO A 164 -14.62 13.44 -5.62
CA PRO A 164 -13.47 14.33 -5.55
C PRO A 164 -12.58 14.21 -6.78
N ARG A 165 -11.99 15.31 -7.20
CA ARG A 165 -10.85 15.26 -8.12
C ARG A 165 -9.65 14.66 -7.38
N MET A 166 -9.23 13.47 -7.77
CA MET A 166 -8.05 12.81 -7.18
C MET A 166 -6.79 13.32 -7.86
N VAL A 167 -5.91 13.97 -7.12
CA VAL A 167 -4.64 14.50 -7.64
C VAL A 167 -3.49 13.70 -7.08
N VAL A 168 -2.80 12.98 -7.96
CA VAL A 168 -1.58 12.25 -7.63
C VAL A 168 -0.44 13.23 -7.40
N VAL A 169 0.23 13.12 -6.24
CA VAL A 169 1.43 13.89 -5.93
C VAL A 169 2.61 12.93 -5.79
N GLN A 170 3.63 13.13 -6.61
CA GLN A 170 4.88 12.35 -6.58
C GLN A 170 6.08 13.28 -6.48
N ALA A 171 7.21 12.74 -5.99
CA ALA A 171 8.46 13.48 -5.99
C ALA A 171 9.01 13.57 -7.42
N GLU A 172 9.58 14.72 -7.80
CA GLU A 172 10.17 14.95 -9.13
C GLU A 172 11.18 13.84 -9.53
N GLY A 173 12.00 13.39 -8.57
CA GLY A 173 12.98 12.34 -8.79
C GLY A 173 12.40 10.90 -8.80
N CYS A 174 11.07 10.73 -8.70
CA CYS A 174 10.39 9.44 -8.85
C CYS A 174 8.88 9.65 -9.09
N SER A 175 8.50 10.01 -10.33
CA SER A 175 7.14 10.41 -10.70
C SER A 175 6.58 9.64 -11.91
N PRO A 176 6.60 8.30 -11.93
CA PRO A 176 6.17 7.53 -13.10
C PRO A 176 4.70 7.78 -13.48
N ILE A 177 3.80 7.88 -12.50
CA ILE A 177 2.36 8.07 -12.74
C ILE A 177 2.08 9.47 -13.29
N VAL A 178 2.72 10.50 -12.72
CA VAL A 178 2.57 11.89 -13.21
C VAL A 178 3.02 11.99 -14.65
N LYS A 179 4.18 11.40 -15.00
CA LYS A 179 4.69 11.39 -16.38
C LYS A 179 3.77 10.68 -17.36
N ALA A 180 3.23 9.53 -16.97
CA ALA A 180 2.26 8.80 -17.80
C ALA A 180 1.00 9.63 -18.05
N PHE A 181 0.46 10.24 -16.99
CA PHE A 181 -0.71 11.12 -17.09
C PHE A 181 -0.47 12.32 -18.02
N GLU A 182 0.68 12.99 -17.87
CA GLU A 182 1.05 14.13 -18.73
C GLU A 182 1.27 13.73 -20.19
N ALA A 183 1.74 12.50 -20.43
CA ALA A 183 1.90 11.93 -21.78
C ALA A 183 0.59 11.39 -22.38
N GLY A 184 -0.44 11.20 -21.57
CA GLY A 184 -1.70 10.54 -21.97
C GLY A 184 -1.58 9.02 -22.08
N ASP A 185 -0.59 8.43 -21.40
CA ASP A 185 -0.35 6.99 -21.40
C ASP A 185 -1.20 6.30 -20.32
N GLU A 186 -1.77 5.14 -20.64
CA GLU A 186 -2.52 4.30 -19.67
C GLU A 186 -1.60 3.61 -18.67
N HIS A 187 -0.36 3.34 -19.05
CA HIS A 187 0.64 2.65 -18.24
C HIS A 187 1.87 3.50 -17.97
N ALA A 188 2.28 3.52 -16.71
CA ALA A 188 3.48 4.24 -16.30
C ALA A 188 4.75 3.40 -16.59
N PRO A 189 5.68 3.90 -17.42
CA PRO A 189 6.94 3.21 -17.68
C PRO A 189 7.83 3.18 -16.43
N LEU A 190 8.82 2.30 -16.44
CA LEU A 190 9.86 2.28 -15.41
C LEU A 190 10.52 3.67 -15.32
N PHE A 191 10.52 4.24 -14.13
CA PHE A 191 11.24 5.47 -13.83
C PHE A 191 12.69 5.16 -13.48
N GLU A 192 13.58 5.37 -14.43
CA GLU A 192 15.00 5.09 -14.26
C GLU A 192 15.68 6.07 -13.28
N ASN A 193 16.71 5.61 -12.60
CA ASN A 193 17.50 6.39 -11.65
C ASN A 193 16.68 7.10 -10.55
N ALA A 194 15.60 6.45 -10.10
CA ALA A 194 14.70 7.00 -9.10
C ALA A 194 15.42 7.39 -7.81
N ALA A 195 15.40 8.67 -7.45
CA ALA A 195 16.02 9.21 -6.24
C ALA A 195 15.12 10.27 -5.60
N THR A 196 14.86 10.13 -4.29
CA THR A 196 14.07 11.09 -3.52
C THR A 196 14.32 10.89 -2.03
N CYS A 197 14.26 11.96 -1.24
CA CYS A 197 14.27 11.91 0.22
C CYS A 197 12.96 11.28 0.77
N ALA A 198 11.88 11.29 -0.01
CA ALA A 198 10.61 10.65 0.34
C ALA A 198 10.66 9.13 0.07
N ALA A 199 11.49 8.40 0.83
CA ALA A 199 11.76 6.98 0.62
C ALA A 199 10.49 6.12 0.52
N GLY A 200 9.44 6.44 1.28
CA GLY A 200 8.15 5.73 1.25
C GLY A 200 7.34 5.91 -0.04
N LEU A 201 7.69 6.88 -0.88
CA LEU A 201 7.07 7.17 -2.17
C LEU A 201 7.96 6.74 -3.35
N ARG A 202 9.20 6.31 -3.12
CA ARG A 202 10.12 5.84 -4.16
C ARG A 202 9.67 4.50 -4.74
N VAL A 203 8.73 4.57 -5.66
CA VAL A 203 8.16 3.41 -6.37
C VAL A 203 8.36 3.59 -7.86
N PRO A 204 9.49 3.13 -8.42
CA PRO A 204 9.82 3.33 -9.83
C PRO A 204 8.89 2.63 -10.84
N ILE A 205 8.19 1.60 -10.38
CA ILE A 205 7.16 0.88 -11.16
C ILE A 205 5.87 0.92 -10.36
N ALA A 206 4.86 1.61 -10.86
CA ALA A 206 3.54 1.67 -10.26
C ALA A 206 2.70 0.48 -10.75
N VAL A 207 2.57 -0.56 -9.93
CA VAL A 207 1.85 -1.79 -10.32
C VAL A 207 0.34 -1.58 -10.52
N GLY A 208 -0.22 -0.48 -10.00
CA GLY A 208 -1.64 -0.15 -10.06
C GLY A 208 -1.96 1.07 -10.93
N ASP A 209 -1.07 1.46 -11.83
CA ASP A 209 -1.19 2.64 -12.68
C ASP A 209 -2.48 2.63 -13.51
N PHE A 210 -2.85 1.50 -14.09
CA PHE A 210 -4.07 1.30 -14.88
C PHE A 210 -5.39 1.46 -14.09
N LEU A 211 -5.32 1.59 -12.77
CA LEU A 211 -6.47 1.85 -11.89
C LEU A 211 -6.53 3.31 -11.42
N MET A 212 -5.62 4.14 -11.86
CA MET A 212 -5.50 5.54 -11.50
C MET A 212 -5.61 6.44 -12.72
#